data_dbe99cbc2aabb4ca723ac72e05055747
#
_entry.id   dbe99cbc2aabb4ca723ac72e05055747
#
_cell.length_a   1.000
_cell.length_b   1.000
_cell.length_c   1.000
_cell.angle_alpha   90.00
_cell.angle_beta   90.00
_cell.angle_gamma   90.00
#
_symmetry.space_group_name_H-M   'P 1'
#
loop_
_entity.id
_entity.type
_entity.pdbx_description
1 polymer ?
#
loop_
_entity_poly.entity_id
_entity_poly.type
_entity_poly.pdbx_seq_one_letter_code
_entity_poly.pdbx_strand_id
1 'polypeptide(L)'
;AGNLLYVASKLVHPNPKDGEDYVLANIPFAQYVKADFDFAKNFMIDPRNSFVFHIGVGVAYPYGNSKMLPFEKRYFSGGANSVRGWSVRSLGPGVYKGSEDGRMDFINQAGDIKLDLNIEYRTHLFWKLNGAAFVDAGNIWTIRDDSGQEGGLFKFNEFYKQIAVAYGLGIRFDLDYLILRFDGGMKAINPVETGKKRYPVIRPRFSRDFAFHFAAVSYTH
;
A
#
# COMPACT_ATOMS: atom_id res chain seq x y z
N ALA A 1 8.91 11.01 -20.61
CA ALA A 1 7.99 11.26 -21.73
C ALA A 1 7.14 12.51 -21.48
N GLY A 2 6.52 12.70 -20.30
CA GLY A 2 5.62 13.82 -19.99
C GLY A 2 6.21 15.22 -20.25
N ASN A 3 7.49 15.43 -19.95
CA ASN A 3 8.14 16.74 -20.18
C ASN A 3 8.30 17.07 -21.68
N LEU A 4 8.64 16.07 -22.50
CA LEU A 4 8.72 16.28 -23.95
C LEU A 4 7.35 16.53 -24.56
N LEU A 5 6.33 15.81 -24.10
CA LEU A 5 4.95 16.03 -24.52
C LEU A 5 4.43 17.42 -24.11
N TYR A 6 4.81 17.90 -22.96
CA TYR A 6 4.48 19.25 -22.50
C TYR A 6 5.09 20.34 -23.40
N VAL A 7 6.38 20.22 -23.73
CA VAL A 7 7.03 21.15 -24.66
C VAL A 7 6.37 21.09 -26.03
N ALA A 8 6.09 19.90 -26.56
CA ALA A 8 5.43 19.73 -27.83
C ALA A 8 4.01 20.30 -27.83
N SER A 9 3.22 20.07 -26.77
CA SER A 9 1.86 20.61 -26.67
C SER A 9 1.83 22.13 -26.57
N LYS A 10 2.81 22.73 -25.88
CA LYS A 10 2.96 24.19 -25.76
C LYS A 10 3.33 24.85 -27.10
N LEU A 11 4.05 24.13 -27.96
CA LEU A 11 4.36 24.60 -29.32
C LEU A 11 3.14 24.54 -30.25
N VAL A 12 2.27 23.55 -30.07
CA VAL A 12 1.07 23.37 -30.92
C VAL A 12 -0.12 24.20 -30.41
N HIS A 13 -0.29 24.32 -29.09
CA HIS A 13 -1.35 25.09 -28.44
C HIS A 13 -0.76 25.98 -27.35
N PRO A 14 -0.26 27.17 -27.67
CA PRO A 14 0.48 28.03 -26.73
C PRO A 14 -0.37 28.57 -25.58
N ASN A 15 -1.70 28.66 -25.70
CA ASN A 15 -2.60 29.20 -24.69
C ASN A 15 -3.85 28.33 -24.53
N PRO A 16 -3.84 27.30 -23.67
CA PRO A 16 -5.09 26.67 -23.22
C PRO A 16 -5.92 27.72 -22.46
N LYS A 17 -7.25 27.63 -22.53
CA LYS A 17 -8.13 28.47 -21.71
C LYS A 17 -7.83 28.21 -20.23
N ASP A 18 -7.98 29.24 -19.39
CA ASP A 18 -7.74 29.11 -17.95
C ASP A 18 -8.51 27.91 -17.38
N GLY A 19 -7.76 26.94 -16.83
CA GLY A 19 -8.29 25.72 -16.24
C GLY A 19 -8.31 24.47 -17.15
N GLU A 20 -7.94 24.58 -18.42
CA GLU A 20 -7.82 23.42 -19.33
C GLU A 20 -6.40 22.84 -19.28
N ASP A 21 -6.34 21.49 -19.26
CA ASP A 21 -5.06 20.79 -19.35
C ASP A 21 -4.50 20.85 -20.78
N TYR A 22 -3.17 20.91 -20.91
CA TYR A 22 -2.53 20.78 -22.21
C TYR A 22 -2.79 19.39 -22.79
N VAL A 23 -3.21 19.36 -24.04
CA VAL A 23 -3.47 18.13 -24.80
C VAL A 23 -2.54 18.03 -26.00
N LEU A 24 -2.13 16.83 -26.35
CA LEU A 24 -1.44 16.53 -27.59
C LEU A 24 -2.28 15.58 -28.40
N ALA A 25 -2.66 15.98 -29.62
CA ALA A 25 -3.60 15.21 -30.46
C ALA A 25 -4.92 14.86 -29.74
N ASN A 26 -5.49 15.82 -28.99
CA ASN A 26 -6.69 15.66 -28.14
C ASN A 26 -6.56 14.63 -26.99
N ILE A 27 -5.35 14.21 -26.64
CA ILE A 27 -5.10 13.28 -25.53
C ILE A 27 -4.43 14.05 -24.39
N PRO A 28 -5.03 14.10 -23.17
CA PRO A 28 -4.39 14.66 -22.01
C PRO A 28 -3.22 13.75 -21.58
N PHE A 29 -2.11 14.36 -21.18
CA PHE A 29 -0.94 13.63 -20.71
C PHE A 29 -0.59 14.01 -19.27
N ALA A 30 -0.11 13.02 -18.51
CA ALA A 30 0.26 13.21 -17.13
C ALA A 30 1.76 13.54 -16.98
N GLN A 31 2.05 14.49 -16.08
CA GLN A 31 3.39 14.79 -15.62
C GLN A 31 3.51 14.48 -14.13
N TYR A 32 4.43 13.60 -13.78
CA TYR A 32 4.70 13.25 -12.39
C TYR A 32 6.15 12.79 -12.22
N VAL A 33 6.64 12.88 -10.98
CA VAL A 33 7.87 12.25 -10.52
C VAL A 33 7.47 11.17 -9.53
N LYS A 34 8.05 9.98 -9.67
CA LYS A 34 7.84 8.85 -8.77
C LYS A 34 9.19 8.32 -8.31
N ALA A 35 9.33 8.14 -7.00
CA ALA A 35 10.48 7.52 -6.37
C ALA A 35 10.01 6.41 -5.44
N ASP A 36 10.59 5.23 -5.62
CA ASP A 36 10.33 4.06 -4.80
C ASP A 36 11.63 3.59 -4.16
N PHE A 37 11.58 3.33 -2.87
CA PHE A 37 12.63 2.67 -2.11
C PHE A 37 12.08 1.38 -1.52
N ASP A 38 12.74 0.27 -1.83
CA ASP A 38 12.39 -1.05 -1.32
C ASP A 38 13.63 -1.73 -0.78
N PHE A 39 13.58 -2.14 0.48
CA PHE A 39 14.67 -2.82 1.15
C PHE A 39 14.16 -4.04 1.88
N ALA A 40 14.70 -5.21 1.54
CA ALA A 40 14.43 -6.46 2.22
C ALA A 40 15.72 -7.11 2.71
N LYS A 41 15.72 -7.55 3.96
CA LYS A 41 16.85 -8.25 4.57
C LYS A 41 16.38 -9.48 5.30
N ASN A 42 17.03 -10.61 5.00
CA ASN A 42 16.84 -11.86 5.72
C ASN A 42 18.04 -12.08 6.66
N PHE A 43 17.74 -12.27 7.94
CA PHE A 43 18.72 -12.62 8.98
C PHE A 43 18.48 -14.07 9.41
N MET A 44 19.39 -14.96 9.03
CA MET A 44 19.37 -16.34 9.49
C MET A 44 19.88 -16.40 10.93
N ILE A 45 19.05 -16.95 11.83
CA ILE A 45 19.42 -17.22 13.22
C ILE A 45 20.13 -18.56 13.29
N ASP A 46 19.53 -19.55 12.66
CA ASP A 46 20.02 -20.91 12.53
C ASP A 46 19.46 -21.54 11.21
N PRO A 47 19.85 -22.78 10.83
CA PRO A 47 19.40 -23.40 9.59
C PRO A 47 17.88 -23.60 9.45
N ARG A 48 17.12 -23.46 10.55
CA ARG A 48 15.66 -23.64 10.56
C ARG A 48 14.90 -22.33 10.78
N ASN A 49 15.56 -21.29 11.32
CA ASN A 49 14.91 -20.07 11.78
C ASN A 49 15.52 -18.84 11.17
N SER A 50 14.68 -17.91 10.73
CA SER A 50 15.13 -16.63 10.20
C SER A 50 14.15 -15.49 10.50
N PHE A 51 14.68 -14.27 10.55
CA PHE A 51 13.92 -13.03 10.56
C PHE A 51 14.02 -12.33 9.20
N VAL A 52 12.90 -11.92 8.66
CA VAL A 52 12.82 -11.11 7.44
C VAL A 52 12.30 -9.74 7.81
N PHE A 53 13.04 -8.72 7.39
CA PHE A 53 12.65 -7.32 7.50
C PHE A 53 12.42 -6.76 6.11
N HIS A 54 11.35 -6.02 5.94
CA HIS A 54 11.04 -5.32 4.70
C HIS A 54 10.62 -3.89 5.02
N ILE A 55 11.15 -2.94 4.26
CA ILE A 55 10.78 -1.53 4.31
C ILE A 55 10.53 -1.09 2.88
N GLY A 56 9.31 -0.65 2.60
CA GLY A 56 8.90 -0.06 1.33
C GLY A 56 8.44 1.38 1.54
N VAL A 57 9.05 2.32 0.84
CA VAL A 57 8.66 3.73 0.83
C VAL A 57 8.48 4.18 -0.60
N GLY A 58 7.33 4.75 -0.90
CA GLY A 58 7.05 5.30 -2.21
C GLY A 58 6.51 6.72 -2.12
N VAL A 59 6.96 7.59 -3.02
CA VAL A 59 6.45 8.95 -3.16
C VAL A 59 6.26 9.24 -4.64
N ALA A 60 5.08 9.72 -5.00
CA ALA A 60 4.76 10.14 -6.35
C ALA A 60 4.12 11.52 -6.31
N TYR A 61 4.73 12.49 -7.01
CA TYR A 61 4.30 13.88 -7.00
C TYR A 61 3.83 14.31 -8.40
N PRO A 62 2.55 14.65 -8.58
CA PRO A 62 2.05 15.22 -9.82
C PRO A 62 2.46 16.70 -9.94
N TYR A 63 2.88 17.12 -11.13
CA TYR A 63 3.26 18.49 -11.41
C TYR A 63 2.86 18.93 -12.82
N GLY A 64 3.02 20.22 -13.12
CA GLY A 64 2.77 20.76 -14.45
C GLY A 64 1.31 20.58 -14.89
N ASN A 65 1.11 19.78 -15.92
CA ASN A 65 -0.20 19.50 -16.52
C ASN A 65 -1.10 18.57 -15.70
N SER A 66 -0.61 18.00 -14.61
CA SER A 66 -1.35 17.03 -13.81
C SER A 66 -1.66 17.55 -12.42
N LYS A 67 -2.95 17.64 -12.10
CA LYS A 67 -3.42 17.90 -10.73
C LYS A 67 -3.39 16.65 -9.87
N MET A 68 -3.66 15.50 -10.46
CA MET A 68 -3.67 14.17 -9.83
C MET A 68 -2.80 13.19 -10.60
N LEU A 69 -2.32 12.16 -9.89
CA LEU A 69 -1.66 11.02 -10.53
C LEU A 69 -2.67 10.15 -11.28
N PRO A 70 -2.30 9.59 -12.44
CA PRO A 70 -3.08 8.54 -13.07
C PRO A 70 -3.28 7.38 -12.08
N PHE A 71 -4.48 6.81 -12.07
CA PHE A 71 -4.85 5.74 -11.14
C PHE A 71 -3.84 4.58 -11.08
N GLU A 72 -3.33 4.18 -12.23
CA GLU A 72 -2.33 3.09 -12.35
C GLU A 72 -0.96 3.40 -11.72
N LYS A 73 -0.69 4.67 -11.45
CA LYS A 73 0.58 5.14 -10.87
C LYS A 73 0.47 5.47 -9.40
N ARG A 74 -0.75 5.49 -8.85
CA ARG A 74 -1.01 5.68 -7.42
C ARG A 74 -0.64 4.44 -6.62
N TYR A 75 -0.38 4.64 -5.34
CA TYR A 75 -0.10 3.56 -4.40
C TYR A 75 -1.37 3.03 -3.76
N PHE A 76 -1.34 1.76 -3.41
CA PHE A 76 -2.38 1.06 -2.67
C PHE A 76 -1.76 0.35 -1.47
N SER A 77 -2.55 0.13 -0.42
CA SER A 77 -2.12 -0.63 0.75
C SER A 77 -3.15 -1.71 1.13
N GLY A 78 -2.68 -2.70 1.90
CA GLY A 78 -3.40 -3.93 2.21
C GLY A 78 -3.06 -5.08 1.27
N GLY A 79 -3.35 -6.30 1.69
CA GLY A 79 -3.06 -7.52 0.97
C GLY A 79 -1.78 -8.24 1.40
N ALA A 80 -1.47 -9.35 0.76
CA ALA A 80 -0.42 -10.30 1.15
C ALA A 80 1.02 -9.71 1.17
N ASN A 81 1.26 -8.63 0.42
CA ASN A 81 2.59 -8.00 0.27
C ASN A 81 2.70 -6.60 0.88
N SER A 82 1.73 -6.18 1.69
CA SER A 82 1.69 -4.91 2.38
C SER A 82 1.26 -5.15 3.83
N VAL A 83 0.15 -4.58 4.30
CA VAL A 83 -0.36 -4.77 5.66
C VAL A 83 -1.43 -5.86 5.66
N ARG A 84 -1.07 -7.08 6.07
CA ARG A 84 -1.89 -8.31 5.94
C ARG A 84 -3.14 -8.38 6.84
N GLY A 85 -3.40 -7.39 7.66
CA GLY A 85 -4.67 -7.24 8.38
C GLY A 85 -5.82 -6.67 7.54
N TRP A 86 -5.54 -6.22 6.33
CA TRP A 86 -6.51 -5.62 5.40
C TRP A 86 -6.52 -6.36 4.07
N SER A 87 -7.70 -6.44 3.45
CA SER A 87 -7.83 -6.93 2.08
C SER A 87 -7.07 -6.02 1.10
N VAL A 88 -6.81 -6.53 -0.09
CA VAL A 88 -6.13 -5.76 -1.14
C VAL A 88 -6.87 -4.45 -1.40
N ARG A 89 -6.15 -3.32 -1.41
CA ARG A 89 -6.70 -1.97 -1.65
C ARG A 89 -7.80 -1.55 -0.68
N SER A 90 -7.72 -1.96 0.59
CA SER A 90 -8.74 -1.59 1.58
C SER A 90 -8.18 -0.78 2.76
N LEU A 91 -6.92 -0.37 2.71
CA LEU A 91 -6.28 0.45 3.72
C LEU A 91 -5.90 1.82 3.17
N GLY A 92 -6.31 2.87 3.89
CA GLY A 92 -5.97 4.27 3.60
C GLY A 92 -6.82 4.91 2.48
N PRO A 93 -6.46 6.11 2.06
CA PRO A 93 -5.35 6.92 2.56
C PRO A 93 -5.61 7.52 3.95
N GLY A 94 -4.57 7.56 4.77
CA GLY A 94 -4.63 8.12 6.12
C GLY A 94 -5.72 7.50 6.98
N VAL A 95 -6.68 8.32 7.41
CA VAL A 95 -7.89 7.89 8.18
C VAL A 95 -9.17 7.90 7.33
N TYR A 96 -9.06 7.96 6.02
CA TYR A 96 -10.21 7.92 5.11
C TYR A 96 -11.00 6.62 5.26
N LYS A 97 -12.31 6.74 5.44
CA LYS A 97 -13.20 5.59 5.74
C LYS A 97 -13.72 4.84 4.52
N GLY A 98 -13.45 5.35 3.33
CA GLY A 98 -14.11 4.87 2.11
C GLY A 98 -15.47 5.52 1.88
N SER A 99 -16.24 5.00 0.94
CA SER A 99 -17.58 5.48 0.65
C SER A 99 -18.52 5.24 1.84
N GLU A 100 -19.42 6.20 2.13
CA GLU A 100 -20.42 6.10 3.21
C GLU A 100 -21.38 4.91 3.02
N ASP A 101 -21.54 4.44 1.80
CA ASP A 101 -22.40 3.29 1.46
C ASP A 101 -21.82 1.92 1.87
N GLY A 102 -20.63 1.89 2.53
CA GLY A 102 -19.97 0.66 2.95
C GLY A 102 -19.44 -0.18 1.80
N ARG A 103 -19.49 0.31 0.56
CA ARG A 103 -18.89 -0.32 -0.61
C ARG A 103 -17.39 -0.03 -0.62
N MET A 104 -16.60 -1.00 -1.07
CA MET A 104 -15.16 -0.78 -1.27
C MET A 104 -14.97 0.25 -2.38
N ASP A 105 -14.45 1.41 -2.02
CA ASP A 105 -14.12 2.47 -2.95
C ASP A 105 -12.67 2.33 -3.42
N PHE A 106 -12.44 1.33 -4.27
CA PHE A 106 -11.09 1.04 -4.78
C PHE A 106 -10.43 2.22 -5.52
N ILE A 107 -11.22 3.16 -6.03
CA ILE A 107 -10.70 4.31 -6.76
C ILE A 107 -10.14 5.34 -5.78
N ASN A 108 -10.88 5.62 -4.70
CA ASN A 108 -10.48 6.60 -3.70
C ASN A 108 -9.55 6.00 -2.63
N GLN A 109 -9.45 4.67 -2.51
CA GLN A 109 -8.46 4.01 -1.65
C GLN A 109 -7.09 3.91 -2.32
N ALA A 110 -6.60 5.03 -2.81
CA ALA A 110 -5.32 5.19 -3.48
C ALA A 110 -4.60 6.44 -2.97
N GLY A 111 -3.28 6.39 -2.86
CA GLY A 111 -2.46 7.48 -2.33
C GLY A 111 -1.27 7.82 -3.23
N ASP A 112 -0.60 8.90 -2.89
CA ASP A 112 0.58 9.41 -3.57
C ASP A 112 1.86 9.12 -2.78
N ILE A 113 1.72 8.79 -1.48
CA ILE A 113 2.78 8.36 -0.59
C ILE A 113 2.41 6.99 -0.04
N LYS A 114 3.40 6.11 0.10
CA LYS A 114 3.26 4.77 0.68
C LYS A 114 4.36 4.51 1.69
N LEU A 115 3.99 3.87 2.80
CA LEU A 115 4.92 3.30 3.76
C LEU A 115 4.46 1.89 4.09
N ASP A 116 5.35 0.91 3.90
CA ASP A 116 5.20 -0.48 4.35
C ASP A 116 6.39 -0.89 5.20
N LEU A 117 6.12 -1.47 6.34
CA LEU A 117 7.10 -2.03 7.27
C LEU A 117 6.62 -3.44 7.63
N ASN A 118 7.42 -4.46 7.34
CA ASN A 118 7.07 -5.84 7.63
C ASN A 118 8.21 -6.51 8.40
N ILE A 119 7.88 -7.19 9.46
CA ILE A 119 8.78 -8.05 10.23
C ILE A 119 8.16 -9.45 10.26
N GLU A 120 8.92 -10.44 9.85
CA GLU A 120 8.44 -11.80 9.77
C GLU A 120 9.47 -12.77 10.33
N TYR A 121 9.08 -13.55 11.34
CA TYR A 121 9.82 -14.69 11.83
C TYR A 121 9.38 -15.92 11.06
N ARG A 122 10.32 -16.64 10.48
CA ARG A 122 10.11 -17.89 9.74
C ARG A 122 10.78 -19.03 10.45
N THR A 123 10.09 -20.15 10.54
CA THR A 123 10.60 -21.39 11.11
C THR A 123 10.28 -22.59 10.21
N HIS A 124 11.27 -23.45 10.00
CA HIS A 124 11.04 -24.71 9.30
C HIS A 124 10.35 -25.68 10.25
N LEU A 125 9.18 -26.22 9.85
CA LEU A 125 8.42 -27.16 10.66
C LEU A 125 8.83 -28.60 10.34
N PHE A 126 8.43 -29.10 9.22
CA PHE A 126 8.78 -30.42 8.73
C PHE A 126 8.60 -30.49 7.20
N TRP A 127 9.33 -31.39 6.56
CA TRP A 127 9.29 -31.62 5.12
C TRP A 127 9.48 -30.30 4.33
N LYS A 128 8.53 -29.88 3.53
CA LYS A 128 8.50 -28.61 2.77
C LYS A 128 7.61 -27.53 3.40
N LEU A 129 7.25 -27.71 4.66
CA LEU A 129 6.35 -26.82 5.38
C LEU A 129 7.14 -25.87 6.29
N ASN A 130 6.92 -24.58 6.11
CA ASN A 130 7.47 -23.52 6.94
C ASN A 130 6.33 -22.74 7.60
N GLY A 131 6.48 -22.47 8.89
CA GLY A 131 5.61 -21.56 9.64
C GLY A 131 6.16 -20.15 9.61
N ALA A 132 5.28 -19.16 9.73
CA ALA A 132 5.67 -17.77 9.90
C ALA A 132 4.78 -17.07 10.91
N ALA A 133 5.37 -16.17 11.68
CA ALA A 133 4.66 -15.18 12.48
C ALA A 133 5.10 -13.79 12.01
N PHE A 134 4.18 -12.86 11.87
CA PHE A 134 4.49 -11.56 11.31
C PHE A 134 3.81 -10.39 12.03
N VAL A 135 4.44 -9.24 11.90
CA VAL A 135 3.88 -7.93 12.24
C VAL A 135 4.12 -7.00 11.06
N ASP A 136 3.06 -6.40 10.60
CA ASP A 136 3.07 -5.45 9.48
C ASP A 136 2.60 -4.10 9.97
N ALA A 137 3.21 -3.02 9.50
CA ALA A 137 2.78 -1.66 9.76
C ALA A 137 2.88 -0.82 8.48
N GLY A 138 1.93 0.07 8.26
CA GLY A 138 1.98 0.92 7.08
C GLY A 138 0.70 1.68 6.83
N ASN A 139 0.72 2.50 5.81
CA ASN A 139 -0.43 3.20 5.26
C ASN A 139 -0.04 3.88 3.94
N ILE A 140 -1.02 4.48 3.29
CA ILE A 140 -0.85 5.39 2.16
C ILE A 140 -1.42 6.76 2.51
N TRP A 141 -0.98 7.80 1.82
CA TRP A 141 -1.48 9.17 1.98
C TRP A 141 -1.54 9.89 0.65
N THR A 142 -2.35 10.95 0.58
CA THR A 142 -2.36 11.89 -0.52
C THR A 142 -1.43 13.08 -0.24
N ILE A 143 -0.86 13.67 -1.27
CA ILE A 143 -0.04 14.90 -1.15
C ILE A 143 -0.90 16.14 -1.22
N ARG A 144 -2.03 16.06 -1.95
CA ARG A 144 -2.96 17.18 -2.15
C ARG A 144 -4.33 16.86 -1.58
N ASP A 145 -5.02 17.90 -1.13
CA ASP A 145 -6.37 17.79 -0.52
C ASP A 145 -7.50 17.76 -1.57
N ASP A 146 -7.16 17.89 -2.85
CA ASP A 146 -8.11 17.97 -3.97
C ASP A 146 -8.82 16.64 -4.33
N SER A 147 -8.57 15.59 -3.58
CA SER A 147 -8.97 14.22 -3.93
C SER A 147 -10.32 13.78 -3.37
N GLY A 148 -11.01 14.62 -2.57
CA GLY A 148 -12.24 14.23 -1.88
C GLY A 148 -12.04 13.10 -0.84
N GLN A 149 -10.79 12.90 -0.37
CA GLN A 149 -10.40 11.85 0.57
C GLN A 149 -10.13 12.48 1.94
N GLU A 150 -11.18 12.84 2.66
CA GLU A 150 -11.06 13.47 3.99
C GLU A 150 -10.18 12.66 4.94
N GLY A 151 -9.17 13.31 5.53
CA GLY A 151 -8.20 12.66 6.43
C GLY A 151 -7.13 11.85 5.73
N GLY A 152 -7.07 11.87 4.39
CA GLY A 152 -6.05 11.21 3.59
C GLY A 152 -4.77 12.00 3.40
N LEU A 153 -4.77 13.30 3.69
CA LEU A 153 -3.64 14.19 3.46
C LEU A 153 -2.44 13.85 4.37
N PHE A 154 -1.26 13.76 3.77
CA PHE A 154 -0.02 13.55 4.51
C PHE A 154 0.35 14.79 5.32
N LYS A 155 0.53 14.60 6.64
CA LYS A 155 1.04 15.63 7.55
C LYS A 155 2.19 15.05 8.34
N PHE A 156 3.37 15.65 8.23
CA PHE A 156 4.59 15.14 8.84
C PHE A 156 4.51 15.01 10.39
N ASN A 157 3.72 15.85 11.03
CA ASN A 157 3.50 15.83 12.48
C ASN A 157 2.40 14.85 12.94
N GLU A 158 1.63 14.25 12.02
CA GLU A 158 0.48 13.41 12.35
C GLU A 158 0.51 12.02 11.70
N PHE A 159 1.34 11.79 10.66
CA PHE A 159 1.33 10.55 9.88
C PHE A 159 1.53 9.30 10.75
N TYR A 160 2.37 9.38 11.80
CA TYR A 160 2.63 8.27 12.72
C TYR A 160 1.39 7.82 13.49
N LYS A 161 0.42 8.72 13.71
CA LYS A 161 -0.87 8.40 14.34
C LYS A 161 -1.81 7.66 13.38
N GLN A 162 -1.54 7.73 12.09
CA GLN A 162 -2.34 7.14 11.04
C GLN A 162 -1.77 5.81 10.53
N ILE A 163 -0.69 5.32 11.15
CA ILE A 163 -0.10 4.02 10.81
C ILE A 163 -1.06 2.91 11.27
N ALA A 164 -1.42 2.05 10.33
CA ALA A 164 -2.12 0.80 10.57
C ALA A 164 -1.13 -0.27 10.99
N VAL A 165 -1.52 -1.13 11.93
CA VAL A 165 -0.69 -2.26 12.38
C VAL A 165 -1.51 -3.54 12.32
N ALA A 166 -0.91 -4.59 11.78
CA ALA A 166 -1.45 -5.95 11.75
C ALA A 166 -0.44 -6.94 12.33
N TYR A 167 -0.93 -8.07 12.79
CA TYR A 167 -0.13 -9.22 13.17
C TYR A 167 -0.81 -10.50 12.69
N GLY A 168 -0.07 -11.56 12.57
CA GLY A 168 -0.67 -12.80 12.10
C GLY A 168 0.28 -13.97 12.03
N LEU A 169 -0.27 -15.08 11.55
CA LEU A 169 0.44 -16.31 11.31
C LEU A 169 0.28 -16.71 9.85
N GLY A 170 1.28 -17.39 9.32
CA GLY A 170 1.27 -17.87 7.97
C GLY A 170 1.90 -19.26 7.85
N ILE A 171 1.49 -19.96 6.82
CA ILE A 171 2.03 -21.25 6.41
C ILE A 171 2.56 -21.10 4.98
N ARG A 172 3.72 -21.69 4.72
CA ARG A 172 4.38 -21.68 3.44
C ARG A 172 4.75 -23.10 3.03
N PHE A 173 4.29 -23.50 1.84
CA PHE A 173 4.71 -24.73 1.20
C PHE A 173 5.75 -24.43 0.13
N ASP A 174 6.96 -24.90 0.34
CA ASP A 174 8.07 -24.76 -0.61
C ASP A 174 8.11 -25.97 -1.54
N LEU A 175 7.68 -25.78 -2.78
CA LEU A 175 7.55 -26.83 -3.79
C LEU A 175 8.66 -26.74 -4.86
N ASP A 176 9.88 -26.39 -4.48
CA ASP A 176 11.09 -26.27 -5.31
C ASP A 176 11.00 -25.22 -6.45
N TYR A 177 9.91 -25.15 -7.18
CA TYR A 177 9.66 -24.17 -8.27
C TYR A 177 8.61 -23.11 -7.90
N LEU A 178 7.88 -23.32 -6.81
CA LEU A 178 6.74 -22.52 -6.39
C LEU A 178 6.61 -22.51 -4.87
N ILE A 179 6.44 -21.35 -4.26
CA ILE A 179 6.06 -21.21 -2.86
C ILE A 179 4.57 -20.85 -2.79
N LEU A 180 3.78 -21.69 -2.13
CA LEU A 180 2.40 -21.35 -1.76
C LEU A 180 2.39 -20.73 -0.37
N ARG A 181 1.78 -19.56 -0.24
CA ARG A 181 1.64 -18.82 1.03
C ARG A 181 0.18 -18.73 1.42
N PHE A 182 -0.08 -19.04 2.70
CA PHE A 182 -1.38 -18.88 3.34
C PHE A 182 -1.16 -18.02 4.58
N ASP A 183 -1.60 -16.79 4.56
CA ASP A 183 -1.40 -15.84 5.65
C ASP A 183 -2.76 -15.45 6.26
N GLY A 184 -2.90 -15.60 7.59
CA GLY A 184 -4.02 -15.09 8.36
C GLY A 184 -3.58 -13.88 9.18
N GLY A 185 -4.10 -12.70 8.85
CA GLY A 185 -3.75 -11.45 9.50
C GLY A 185 -4.88 -10.88 10.33
N MET A 186 -4.54 -10.32 11.49
CA MET A 186 -5.46 -9.62 12.39
C MET A 186 -5.04 -8.17 12.53
N LYS A 187 -6.02 -7.26 12.52
CA LYS A 187 -5.77 -5.83 12.79
C LYS A 187 -5.38 -5.63 14.25
N ALA A 188 -4.25 -4.97 14.50
CA ALA A 188 -3.83 -4.55 15.84
C ALA A 188 -4.22 -3.09 16.10
N ILE A 189 -3.92 -2.19 15.16
CA ILE A 189 -4.26 -0.78 15.19
C ILE A 189 -4.96 -0.42 13.89
N ASN A 190 -6.21 0.05 13.99
CA ASN A 190 -6.98 0.54 12.85
C ASN A 190 -7.06 2.08 12.92
N PRO A 191 -6.35 2.83 12.08
CA PRO A 191 -6.31 4.29 12.15
C PRO A 191 -7.65 4.97 11.81
N VAL A 192 -8.50 4.30 11.05
CA VAL A 192 -9.81 4.81 10.61
C VAL A 192 -10.81 4.88 11.78
N GLU A 193 -10.65 4.01 12.76
CA GLU A 193 -11.52 3.92 13.92
C GLU A 193 -11.05 4.82 15.07
N THR A 194 -11.96 5.17 15.96
CA THR A 194 -11.71 6.01 17.14
C THR A 194 -11.98 5.27 18.45
N GLY A 195 -11.37 5.74 19.53
CA GLY A 195 -11.55 5.17 20.87
C GLY A 195 -11.09 3.72 20.94
N LYS A 196 -11.87 2.87 21.64
CA LYS A 196 -11.52 1.45 21.87
C LYS A 196 -11.52 0.61 20.59
N LYS A 197 -12.26 1.00 19.55
CA LYS A 197 -12.31 0.30 18.26
C LYS A 197 -11.02 0.48 17.45
N ARG A 198 -10.25 1.51 17.75
CA ARG A 198 -8.95 1.76 17.14
C ARG A 198 -7.91 0.67 17.46
N TYR A 199 -8.09 -0.02 18.58
CA TYR A 199 -7.17 -1.05 19.07
C TYR A 199 -7.86 -2.43 19.12
N PRO A 200 -8.14 -3.07 17.95
CA PRO A 200 -8.76 -4.39 17.88
C PRO A 200 -7.99 -5.46 18.64
N VAL A 201 -6.68 -5.30 18.79
CA VAL A 201 -5.83 -6.23 19.57
C VAL A 201 -6.33 -6.45 21.00
N ILE A 202 -6.99 -5.45 21.61
CA ILE A 202 -7.54 -5.56 22.99
C ILE A 202 -8.83 -6.37 23.02
N ARG A 203 -9.67 -6.27 21.96
CA ARG A 203 -10.94 -7.01 21.80
C ARG A 203 -11.14 -7.42 20.36
N PRO A 204 -10.42 -8.43 19.87
CA PRO A 204 -10.50 -8.83 18.48
C PRO A 204 -11.88 -9.40 18.13
N ARG A 205 -12.39 -9.02 16.96
CA ARG A 205 -13.60 -9.60 16.37
C ARG A 205 -13.22 -10.22 15.04
N PHE A 206 -13.23 -11.55 14.97
CA PHE A 206 -12.78 -12.31 13.81
C PHE A 206 -13.48 -11.89 12.52
N SER A 207 -14.79 -11.66 12.55
CA SER A 207 -15.58 -11.27 11.38
C SER A 207 -15.22 -9.90 10.79
N ARG A 208 -14.61 -9.00 11.58
CA ARG A 208 -14.28 -7.63 11.17
C ARG A 208 -12.79 -7.38 11.02
N ASP A 209 -12.00 -8.02 11.87
CA ASP A 209 -10.61 -7.66 12.07
C ASP A 209 -9.64 -8.69 11.47
N PHE A 210 -10.15 -9.79 10.93
CA PHE A 210 -9.37 -10.84 10.27
C PHE A 210 -9.39 -10.70 8.76
N ALA A 211 -8.23 -10.92 8.14
CA ALA A 211 -8.08 -11.05 6.70
C ALA A 211 -7.27 -12.30 6.37
N PHE A 212 -7.71 -13.04 5.37
CA PHE A 212 -7.00 -14.22 4.85
C PHE A 212 -6.41 -13.88 3.49
N HIS A 213 -5.15 -14.29 3.29
CA HIS A 213 -4.45 -14.09 2.04
C HIS A 213 -3.87 -15.39 1.53
N PHE A 214 -4.06 -15.62 0.25
CA PHE A 214 -3.40 -16.66 -0.51
C PHE A 214 -2.48 -16.02 -1.55
N ALA A 215 -1.25 -16.51 -1.64
CA ALA A 215 -0.31 -16.06 -2.67
C ALA A 215 0.51 -17.26 -3.17
N ALA A 216 0.82 -17.24 -4.46
CA ALA A 216 1.73 -18.17 -5.11
C ALA A 216 2.92 -17.37 -5.66
N VAL A 217 4.13 -17.72 -5.28
CA VAL A 217 5.37 -17.04 -5.70
C VAL A 217 6.21 -18.06 -6.45
N SER A 218 6.47 -17.82 -7.74
CA SER A 218 7.40 -18.66 -8.52
C SER A 218 8.83 -18.21 -8.29
N TYR A 219 9.76 -19.16 -8.19
CA TYR A 219 11.18 -18.87 -8.32
C TYR A 219 11.47 -18.53 -9.79
N THR A 220 11.76 -17.28 -10.09
CA THR A 220 12.44 -16.91 -11.35
C THR A 220 13.93 -17.05 -11.11
N HIS A 221 14.53 -18.02 -11.79
CA HIS A 221 15.99 -18.17 -11.88
C HIS A 221 16.61 -17.06 -12.73
#